data_6c2eed27ccb4c5ebd7df1ed1c69967fd
#
_entry.id   6c2eed27ccb4c5ebd7df1ed1c69967fd
#
_cell.length_a   1.000
_cell.length_b   1.000
_cell.length_c   1.000
_cell.angle_alpha   90.00
_cell.angle_beta   90.00
_cell.angle_gamma   90.00
#
_symmetry.space_group_name_H-M   'P 1'
#
loop_
_entity.id
_entity.type
_entity.pdbx_description
1 polymer ?
#
loop_
_entity_poly.entity_id
_entity_poly.type
_entity_poly.pdbx_seq_one_letter_code
_entity_poly.pdbx_strand_id
1 'polypeptide(L)'
;WVSVTEFVDKYSPLVMGNGCDWGRKSSQLRQLYIVEFDKSQTPGNRVDRVRLNGFNREANFSQTIRKDISDEIRARRCVMLGVNGKSENTIIEVDHKDGRKNDMRVSDMATQRIEDFQPLCKAANDIKRQICKNCALNDRRWNARNIEGNPYDFYEGGEKYEGTCVGCYQYDPVEYRKRSAQRIVEESSRHTAEFIMEKLYPSIRHNK
;
A
#
# COMPACT_ATOMS: atom_id res chain seq x y z
N TRP A 1 15.11 -22.89 19.89
CA TRP A 1 15.02 -23.87 18.80
C TRP A 1 14.20 -25.07 19.23
N VAL A 2 13.25 -25.49 18.39
CA VAL A 2 12.43 -26.70 18.57
C VAL A 2 12.81 -27.68 17.47
N SER A 3 13.06 -28.94 17.84
CA SER A 3 13.34 -29.98 16.84
C SER A 3 12.06 -30.33 16.08
N VAL A 4 12.15 -30.53 14.77
CA VAL A 4 11.01 -30.99 13.99
C VAL A 4 10.51 -32.37 14.37
N THR A 5 11.32 -33.15 15.10
CA THR A 5 10.93 -34.46 15.66
C THR A 5 9.95 -34.32 16.84
N GLU A 6 9.81 -33.11 17.41
CA GLU A 6 8.87 -32.83 18.48
C GLU A 6 7.44 -32.55 17.96
N PHE A 7 7.28 -32.45 16.62
CA PHE A 7 5.97 -32.22 16.01
C PHE A 7 5.16 -33.54 15.92
N VAL A 8 4.82 -34.07 17.07
CA VAL A 8 4.03 -35.30 17.24
C VAL A 8 2.76 -35.01 18.03
N ASP A 9 1.86 -35.96 18.09
CA ASP A 9 0.60 -35.90 18.81
C ASP A 9 -0.21 -34.61 18.51
N LYS A 10 -0.47 -33.78 19.53
CA LYS A 10 -1.17 -32.50 19.38
C LYS A 10 -0.49 -31.51 18.43
N TYR A 11 0.82 -31.68 18.21
CA TYR A 11 1.61 -30.84 17.31
C TYR A 11 1.77 -31.45 15.90
N SER A 12 1.15 -32.57 15.63
CA SER A 12 1.19 -33.23 14.32
C SER A 12 0.78 -32.32 13.13
N PRO A 13 -0.10 -31.30 13.29
CA PRO A 13 -0.38 -30.35 12.21
C PRO A 13 0.83 -29.48 11.81
N LEU A 14 1.89 -29.44 12.65
CA LEU A 14 3.12 -28.70 12.37
C LEU A 14 4.20 -29.53 11.66
N VAL A 15 3.94 -30.80 11.38
CA VAL A 15 4.91 -31.69 10.73
C VAL A 15 5.38 -31.08 9.40
N MET A 16 6.70 -31.05 9.25
CA MET A 16 7.36 -30.52 8.04
C MET A 16 7.27 -31.55 6.92
N GLY A 17 6.49 -31.27 5.90
CA GLY A 17 6.31 -32.16 4.74
C GLY A 17 5.73 -31.45 3.54
N ASN A 18 5.33 -32.20 2.50
CA ASN A 18 4.60 -31.66 1.37
C ASN A 18 3.25 -31.12 1.84
N GLY A 19 3.10 -29.79 1.88
CA GLY A 19 1.90 -29.13 2.39
C GLY A 19 2.09 -28.39 3.72
N CYS A 20 3.34 -28.27 4.21
CA CYS A 20 3.66 -27.43 5.37
C CYS A 20 3.35 -25.96 5.07
N ASP A 21 2.08 -25.59 5.17
CA ASP A 21 1.61 -24.26 4.79
C ASP A 21 2.10 -23.17 5.75
N TRP A 22 2.22 -23.48 7.03
CA TRP A 22 2.69 -22.52 8.04
C TRP A 22 4.16 -22.09 7.83
N GLY A 23 4.98 -22.94 7.22
CA GLY A 23 6.39 -22.67 6.93
C GLY A 23 6.63 -21.85 5.66
N ARG A 24 5.64 -21.64 4.82
CA ARG A 24 5.75 -20.87 3.58
C ARG A 24 5.90 -19.39 3.84
N LYS A 25 6.61 -18.66 2.95
CA LYS A 25 6.76 -17.20 3.04
C LYS A 25 5.41 -16.46 3.12
N SER A 26 4.37 -17.01 2.52
CA SER A 26 3.01 -16.48 2.48
C SER A 26 2.14 -16.88 3.68
N SER A 27 2.65 -17.67 4.62
CA SER A 27 1.86 -18.11 5.77
C SER A 27 1.62 -16.97 6.77
N GLN A 28 0.50 -17.01 7.47
CA GLN A 28 0.21 -16.07 8.55
C GLN A 28 1.31 -16.04 9.62
N LEU A 29 1.87 -17.21 9.96
CA LEU A 29 2.94 -17.30 10.96
C LEU A 29 4.17 -16.51 10.51
N ARG A 30 4.61 -16.66 9.25
CA ARG A 30 5.77 -15.92 8.73
C ARG A 30 5.48 -14.46 8.41
N GLN A 31 4.25 -14.08 8.31
CA GLN A 31 3.85 -12.68 8.24
C GLN A 31 4.01 -12.00 9.60
N LEU A 32 3.64 -12.69 10.68
CA LEU A 32 3.71 -12.15 12.04
C LEU A 32 5.09 -12.26 12.66
N TYR A 33 5.81 -13.35 12.37
CA TYR A 33 7.07 -13.70 13.01
C TYR A 33 8.18 -13.97 12.00
N ILE A 34 9.41 -13.67 12.41
CA ILE A 34 10.62 -14.16 11.74
C ILE A 34 10.76 -15.64 12.09
N VAL A 35 10.50 -16.52 11.13
CA VAL A 35 10.66 -17.97 11.30
C VAL A 35 12.00 -18.37 10.69
N GLU A 36 12.88 -18.90 11.52
CA GLU A 36 14.18 -19.41 11.11
C GLU A 36 14.18 -20.93 11.07
N PHE A 37 14.88 -21.48 10.08
CA PHE A 37 15.02 -22.90 9.86
C PHE A 37 16.50 -23.28 9.94
N ASP A 38 16.84 -24.23 10.80
CA ASP A 38 18.15 -24.84 10.86
C ASP A 38 18.15 -26.15 10.06
N LYS A 39 19.15 -26.31 9.20
CA LYS A 39 19.37 -27.46 8.31
C LYS A 39 20.77 -28.05 8.47
N SER A 40 21.46 -27.73 9.57
CA SER A 40 22.88 -28.05 9.73
C SER A 40 23.15 -29.47 10.21
N GLN A 41 22.16 -30.17 10.73
CA GLN A 41 22.35 -31.47 11.38
C GLN A 41 22.17 -32.66 10.43
N THR A 42 21.29 -32.51 9.43
CA THR A 42 21.02 -33.60 8.48
C THR A 42 21.49 -33.21 7.08
N PRO A 43 22.20 -34.10 6.36
CA PRO A 43 22.59 -33.83 4.99
C PRO A 43 21.39 -33.56 4.07
N GLY A 44 21.56 -32.61 3.15
CA GLY A 44 20.53 -32.18 2.19
C GLY A 44 19.75 -30.96 2.64
N ASN A 45 18.49 -30.80 2.16
CA ASN A 45 17.65 -29.62 2.37
C ASN A 45 16.62 -29.80 3.50
N ARG A 46 16.74 -30.85 4.28
CA ARG A 46 15.82 -31.14 5.39
C ARG A 46 15.97 -30.10 6.48
N VAL A 47 14.85 -29.68 7.04
CA VAL A 47 14.83 -28.83 8.23
C VAL A 47 14.93 -29.71 9.46
N ASP A 48 15.87 -29.40 10.34
CA ASP A 48 16.13 -30.14 11.59
C ASP A 48 15.43 -29.46 12.79
N ARG A 49 15.48 -28.14 12.83
CA ARG A 49 14.94 -27.32 13.91
C ARG A 49 14.31 -26.04 13.38
N VAL A 50 13.36 -25.52 14.15
CA VAL A 50 12.66 -24.27 13.85
C VAL A 50 12.69 -23.36 15.08
N ARG A 51 12.73 -22.06 14.87
CA ARG A 51 12.47 -21.08 15.93
C ARG A 51 11.72 -19.86 15.41
N LEU A 52 11.01 -19.19 16.31
CA LEU A 52 10.51 -17.85 16.11
C LEU A 52 11.56 -16.86 16.68
N ASN A 53 12.03 -15.94 15.84
CA ASN A 53 13.05 -14.96 16.19
C ASN A 53 12.48 -13.53 16.13
N GLY A 54 11.51 -13.25 17.00
CA GLY A 54 10.85 -11.97 17.09
C GLY A 54 9.77 -11.73 16.02
N PHE A 55 9.19 -10.53 16.07
CA PHE A 55 8.14 -10.13 15.12
C PHE A 55 8.73 -9.74 13.77
N ASN A 56 8.06 -10.16 12.70
CA ASN A 56 8.42 -9.77 11.35
C ASN A 56 7.91 -8.36 11.05
N ARG A 57 8.81 -7.39 11.10
CA ARG A 57 8.50 -5.99 10.75
C ARG A 57 8.46 -5.73 9.25
N GLU A 58 8.97 -6.67 8.45
CA GLU A 58 9.02 -6.60 6.98
C GLU A 58 8.03 -7.59 6.33
N ALA A 59 6.88 -7.80 6.93
CA ALA A 59 5.89 -8.73 6.44
C ALA A 59 5.49 -8.41 4.99
N ASN A 60 6.07 -9.17 4.05
CA ASN A 60 5.62 -9.16 2.66
C ASN A 60 4.36 -10.01 2.56
N PHE A 61 3.21 -9.36 2.65
CA PHE A 61 1.94 -10.04 2.47
C PHE A 61 1.83 -10.58 1.04
N SER A 62 1.83 -11.91 0.89
CA SER A 62 1.31 -12.52 -0.33
C SER A 62 -0.20 -12.32 -0.31
N GLN A 63 -0.67 -11.44 -1.16
CA GLN A 63 -2.06 -11.03 -1.13
C GLN A 63 -2.79 -11.71 -2.26
N THR A 64 -3.47 -12.80 -1.93
CA THR A 64 -4.53 -13.31 -2.78
C THR A 64 -5.69 -12.32 -2.70
N ILE A 65 -6.01 -11.70 -3.81
CA ILE A 65 -7.14 -10.77 -3.90
C ILE A 65 -8.39 -11.56 -4.22
N ARG A 66 -9.47 -11.27 -3.53
CA ARG A 66 -10.78 -11.88 -3.77
C ARG A 66 -11.21 -11.68 -5.22
N LYS A 67 -11.73 -12.76 -5.83
CA LYS A 67 -11.99 -12.81 -7.28
C LYS A 67 -12.96 -11.73 -7.74
N ASP A 68 -14.05 -11.49 -7.01
CA ASP A 68 -15.04 -10.45 -7.33
C ASP A 68 -14.42 -9.04 -7.36
N ILE A 69 -13.58 -8.70 -6.37
CA ILE A 69 -12.83 -7.44 -6.34
C ILE A 69 -11.88 -7.36 -7.54
N SER A 70 -11.15 -8.44 -7.81
CA SER A 70 -10.19 -8.47 -8.91
C SER A 70 -10.86 -8.28 -10.27
N ASP A 71 -11.99 -8.93 -10.51
CA ASP A 71 -12.72 -8.85 -11.77
C ASP A 71 -13.27 -7.43 -11.98
N GLU A 72 -13.84 -6.83 -10.94
CA GLU A 72 -14.37 -5.48 -11.00
C GLU A 72 -13.27 -4.42 -11.21
N ILE A 73 -12.16 -4.49 -10.46
CA ILE A 73 -11.06 -3.53 -10.60
C ILE A 73 -10.43 -3.63 -12.00
N ARG A 74 -10.23 -4.83 -12.54
CA ARG A 74 -9.66 -5.02 -13.89
C ARG A 74 -10.55 -4.52 -15.02
N ALA A 75 -11.84 -4.39 -14.78
CA ALA A 75 -12.78 -3.82 -15.74
C ALA A 75 -12.70 -2.27 -15.82
N ARG A 76 -12.06 -1.63 -14.85
CA ARG A 76 -11.92 -0.17 -14.75
C ARG A 76 -10.72 0.34 -15.55
N ARG A 77 -10.66 1.65 -15.76
CA ARG A 77 -9.48 2.34 -16.35
C ARG A 77 -8.39 2.55 -15.31
N CYS A 78 -7.13 2.56 -15.76
CA CYS A 78 -5.99 2.96 -14.93
C CYS A 78 -6.23 4.35 -14.33
N VAL A 79 -6.22 4.45 -13.00
CA VAL A 79 -6.49 5.72 -12.30
C VAL A 79 -5.39 6.77 -12.47
N MET A 80 -4.19 6.36 -12.86
CA MET A 80 -3.07 7.28 -13.13
C MET A 80 -3.07 7.79 -14.58
N LEU A 81 -3.23 6.88 -15.55
CA LEU A 81 -3.05 7.19 -16.98
C LEU A 81 -4.37 7.22 -17.77
N GLY A 82 -5.50 6.83 -17.19
CA GLY A 82 -6.79 6.80 -17.88
C GLY A 82 -6.96 5.71 -18.94
N VAL A 83 -5.94 4.90 -19.19
CA VAL A 83 -5.94 3.86 -20.22
C VAL A 83 -6.83 2.67 -19.85
N ASN A 84 -7.38 2.01 -20.89
CA ASN A 84 -8.21 0.81 -20.76
C ASN A 84 -7.41 -0.43 -21.22
N GLY A 85 -7.49 -1.51 -20.45
CA GLY A 85 -6.73 -2.72 -20.72
C GLY A 85 -7.07 -3.43 -22.03
N LYS A 86 -8.29 -3.26 -22.54
CA LYS A 86 -8.74 -3.96 -23.76
C LYS A 86 -8.45 -3.18 -25.05
N SER A 87 -8.68 -1.88 -25.04
CA SER A 87 -8.62 -1.04 -26.23
C SER A 87 -7.26 -0.38 -26.47
N GLU A 88 -6.42 -0.27 -25.43
CA GLU A 88 -5.15 0.46 -25.51
C GLU A 88 -3.93 -0.47 -25.30
N ASN A 89 -4.10 -1.74 -25.64
CA ASN A 89 -3.05 -2.77 -25.63
C ASN A 89 -2.21 -2.80 -24.33
N THR A 90 -2.88 -2.72 -23.20
CA THR A 90 -2.27 -2.80 -21.88
C THR A 90 -3.02 -3.78 -20.99
N ILE A 91 -2.45 -4.12 -19.85
CA ILE A 91 -3.08 -4.94 -18.84
C ILE A 91 -3.39 -4.07 -17.62
N ILE A 92 -4.60 -4.14 -17.12
CA ILE A 92 -4.97 -3.53 -15.84
C ILE A 92 -4.69 -4.54 -14.73
N GLU A 93 -3.81 -4.17 -13.84
CA GLU A 93 -3.49 -4.91 -12.62
C GLU A 93 -4.26 -4.34 -11.43
N VAL A 94 -4.56 -5.20 -10.48
CA VAL A 94 -5.16 -4.80 -9.20
C VAL A 94 -4.02 -4.43 -8.25
N ASP A 95 -3.96 -3.17 -7.88
CA ASP A 95 -2.94 -2.66 -6.98
C ASP A 95 -3.53 -2.33 -5.61
N HIS A 96 -2.78 -2.61 -4.55
CA HIS A 96 -3.09 -2.13 -3.21
C HIS A 96 -2.84 -0.63 -3.11
N LYS A 97 -3.81 0.12 -2.62
CA LYS A 97 -3.61 1.55 -2.34
C LYS A 97 -2.46 1.75 -1.36
N ASP A 98 -2.43 0.98 -0.26
CA ASP A 98 -1.29 0.97 0.66
C ASP A 98 -0.06 0.29 0.03
N GLY A 99 0.89 1.11 -0.40
CA GLY A 99 2.13 0.63 -1.01
C GLY A 99 3.10 -0.06 -0.06
N ARG A 100 2.97 0.17 1.25
CA ARG A 100 3.75 -0.53 2.29
C ARG A 100 3.15 -1.85 2.69
N LYS A 101 1.86 -2.07 2.40
CA LYS A 101 1.13 -3.30 2.70
C LYS A 101 1.15 -3.66 4.19
N ASN A 102 1.02 -2.66 5.05
CA ASN A 102 1.03 -2.84 6.49
C ASN A 102 -0.34 -3.18 7.09
N ASP A 103 -1.42 -3.04 6.32
CA ASP A 103 -2.77 -3.36 6.76
C ASP A 103 -3.03 -4.87 6.71
N MET A 104 -2.98 -5.50 7.88
CA MET A 104 -3.23 -6.94 8.04
C MET A 104 -4.64 -7.35 7.60
N ARG A 105 -5.61 -6.45 7.73
CA ARG A 105 -7.00 -6.68 7.32
C ARG A 105 -7.11 -7.00 5.83
N VAL A 106 -6.28 -6.37 5.01
CA VAL A 106 -6.29 -6.58 3.55
C VAL A 106 -5.68 -7.93 3.15
N SER A 107 -4.91 -8.57 4.04
CA SER A 107 -4.34 -9.89 3.81
C SER A 107 -5.37 -11.02 3.92
N ASP A 108 -6.46 -10.81 4.64
CA ASP A 108 -7.55 -11.76 4.77
C ASP A 108 -8.64 -11.47 3.73
N MET A 109 -8.90 -12.43 2.85
CA MET A 109 -9.93 -12.29 1.82
C MET A 109 -11.32 -11.97 2.37
N ALA A 110 -11.64 -12.43 3.59
CA ALA A 110 -12.94 -12.18 4.22
C ALA A 110 -13.13 -10.71 4.60
N THR A 111 -12.05 -9.98 4.86
CA THR A 111 -12.08 -8.58 5.31
C THR A 111 -11.64 -7.58 4.26
N GLN A 112 -11.23 -8.04 3.06
CA GLN A 112 -10.90 -7.18 1.93
C GLN A 112 -12.12 -6.36 1.49
N ARG A 113 -11.89 -5.09 1.15
CA ARG A 113 -12.87 -4.18 0.56
C ARG A 113 -12.35 -3.66 -0.77
N ILE A 114 -13.26 -3.35 -1.69
CA ILE A 114 -12.88 -2.84 -3.02
C ILE A 114 -12.12 -1.50 -2.94
N GLU A 115 -12.41 -0.70 -1.92
CA GLU A 115 -11.79 0.59 -1.65
C GLU A 115 -10.31 0.49 -1.28
N ASP A 116 -9.84 -0.71 -0.87
CA ASP A 116 -8.44 -0.97 -0.54
C ASP A 116 -7.56 -1.10 -1.80
N PHE A 117 -8.19 -1.22 -2.96
CA PHE A 117 -7.54 -1.50 -4.24
C PHE A 117 -7.79 -0.41 -5.26
N GLN A 118 -6.95 -0.38 -6.29
CA GLN A 118 -7.08 0.52 -7.42
C GLN A 118 -6.63 -0.14 -8.72
N PRO A 119 -7.22 0.25 -9.88
CA PRO A 119 -6.79 -0.22 -11.18
C PRO A 119 -5.57 0.56 -11.65
N LEU A 120 -4.46 -0.12 -11.90
CA LEU A 120 -3.27 0.45 -12.53
C LEU A 120 -2.92 -0.35 -13.78
N CYS A 121 -2.55 0.32 -14.86
CA CYS A 121 -1.89 -0.38 -15.95
C CYS A 121 -0.51 -0.88 -15.47
N LYS A 122 0.01 -1.91 -16.12
CA LYS A 122 1.26 -2.56 -15.70
C LYS A 122 2.39 -1.55 -15.49
N ALA A 123 2.59 -0.61 -16.41
CA ALA A 123 3.65 0.40 -16.30
C ALA A 123 3.49 1.29 -15.05
N ALA A 124 2.28 1.78 -14.78
CA ALA A 124 1.99 2.59 -13.60
C ALA A 124 2.19 1.80 -12.31
N ASN A 125 1.80 0.52 -12.28
CA ASN A 125 1.97 -0.34 -11.12
C ASN A 125 3.45 -0.64 -10.84
N ASP A 126 4.24 -0.91 -11.86
CA ASP A 126 5.67 -1.16 -11.71
C ASP A 126 6.40 0.09 -11.17
N ILE A 127 6.06 1.29 -11.67
CA ILE A 127 6.60 2.57 -11.18
C ILE A 127 6.18 2.79 -9.72
N LYS A 128 4.90 2.61 -9.38
CA LYS A 128 4.41 2.76 -8.01
C LYS A 128 5.14 1.83 -7.04
N ARG A 129 5.38 0.57 -7.43
CA ARG A 129 6.13 -0.40 -6.60
C ARG A 129 7.53 0.11 -6.26
N GLN A 130 8.25 0.69 -7.24
CA GLN A 130 9.59 1.25 -6.99
C GLN A 130 9.53 2.47 -6.07
N ILE A 131 8.58 3.38 -6.30
CA ILE A 131 8.37 4.56 -5.46
C ILE A 131 8.06 4.14 -4.02
N CYS A 132 7.11 3.22 -3.82
CA CYS A 132 6.72 2.76 -2.49
C CYS A 132 7.84 1.97 -1.79
N LYS A 133 8.66 1.23 -2.54
CA LYS A 133 9.87 0.57 -2.00
C LYS A 133 10.86 1.61 -1.47
N ASN A 134 11.13 2.67 -2.22
CA ASN A 134 12.02 3.75 -1.78
C ASN A 134 11.45 4.50 -0.58
N CYS A 135 10.13 4.76 -0.56
CA CYS A 135 9.45 5.32 0.59
C CYS A 135 9.62 4.44 1.85
N ALA A 136 9.51 3.12 1.70
CA ALA A 136 9.68 2.20 2.82
C ALA A 136 11.11 2.18 3.37
N LEU A 137 12.11 2.33 2.49
CA LEU A 137 13.53 2.35 2.88
C LEU A 137 13.93 3.63 3.61
N ASN A 138 13.32 4.77 3.25
CA ASN A 138 13.77 6.09 3.71
C ASN A 138 12.78 6.76 4.67
N ASP A 139 11.65 6.13 4.98
CA ASP A 139 10.53 6.71 5.74
C ASP A 139 10.03 8.07 5.21
N ARG A 140 10.22 8.33 3.90
CA ARG A 140 9.81 9.56 3.24
C ARG A 140 8.80 9.26 2.15
N ARG A 141 7.62 9.86 2.26
CA ARG A 141 6.54 9.72 1.28
C ARG A 141 6.93 10.44 -0.01
N TRP A 142 6.52 9.88 -1.14
CA TRP A 142 6.82 10.47 -2.44
C TRP A 142 6.03 11.76 -2.67
N ASN A 143 6.75 12.83 -3.02
CA ASN A 143 6.18 14.15 -3.24
C ASN A 143 5.54 14.25 -4.62
N ALA A 144 4.24 14.55 -4.68
CA ALA A 144 3.51 14.64 -5.93
C ALA A 144 3.87 15.88 -6.77
N ARG A 145 4.58 16.88 -6.23
CA ARG A 145 5.16 17.98 -7.01
C ARG A 145 6.23 17.53 -7.99
N ASN A 146 6.71 16.28 -7.87
CA ASN A 146 7.57 15.66 -8.89
C ASN A 146 6.81 15.41 -10.22
N ILE A 147 5.49 15.47 -10.23
CA ILE A 147 4.69 15.54 -11.46
C ILE A 147 4.56 17.02 -11.82
N GLU A 148 5.06 17.38 -13.02
CA GLU A 148 4.97 18.75 -13.52
C GLU A 148 3.52 19.24 -13.48
N GLY A 149 3.32 20.47 -12.98
CA GLY A 149 2.00 21.10 -12.84
C GLY A 149 1.20 20.71 -11.60
N ASN A 150 1.67 19.75 -10.78
CA ASN A 150 1.02 19.46 -9.50
C ASN A 150 1.37 20.52 -8.45
N PRO A 151 0.37 21.27 -7.92
CA PRO A 151 0.63 22.37 -7.00
C PRO A 151 0.92 21.93 -5.57
N TYR A 152 0.47 20.74 -5.19
CA TYR A 152 0.57 20.22 -3.83
C TYR A 152 1.42 18.96 -3.76
N ASP A 153 2.03 18.72 -2.61
CA ASP A 153 2.82 17.52 -2.31
C ASP A 153 1.93 16.36 -1.86
N PHE A 154 1.06 16.60 -0.89
CA PHE A 154 0.13 15.64 -0.30
C PHE A 154 -1.25 16.30 -0.13
N TYR A 155 -2.32 15.50 -0.18
CA TYR A 155 -3.64 16.02 0.19
C TYR A 155 -3.92 15.87 1.68
N GLU A 156 -3.16 15.00 2.38
CA GLU A 156 -3.24 14.79 3.83
C GLU A 156 -1.89 14.34 4.38
N GLY A 157 -1.55 14.81 5.60
CA GLY A 157 -0.26 14.53 6.26
C GLY A 157 0.92 15.22 5.57
N GLY A 158 2.14 14.77 5.88
CA GLY A 158 3.40 15.35 5.41
C GLY A 158 4.32 14.35 4.72
N GLU A 159 5.56 14.77 4.50
CA GLU A 159 6.58 13.97 3.82
C GLU A 159 7.00 12.74 4.64
N LYS A 160 7.07 12.87 5.97
CA LYS A 160 7.42 11.77 6.84
C LYS A 160 6.30 10.73 6.86
N TYR A 161 6.68 9.45 6.81
CA TYR A 161 5.71 8.37 6.99
C TYR A 161 5.38 8.21 8.48
N GLU A 162 4.10 8.28 8.81
CA GLU A 162 3.56 8.20 10.18
C GLU A 162 2.56 7.04 10.36
N GLY A 163 2.89 5.89 9.79
CA GLY A 163 2.06 4.67 9.90
C GLY A 163 0.97 4.53 8.85
N THR A 164 0.77 5.52 7.97
CA THR A 164 -0.22 5.47 6.90
C THR A 164 0.30 6.06 5.60
N CYS A 165 -0.19 5.53 4.46
CA CYS A 165 0.04 6.08 3.12
C CYS A 165 -1.07 7.04 2.68
N VAL A 166 -2.15 7.20 3.45
CA VAL A 166 -3.25 8.13 3.15
C VAL A 166 -2.70 9.54 2.93
N GLY A 167 -3.22 10.23 1.93
CA GLY A 167 -2.74 11.57 1.53
C GLY A 167 -1.65 11.60 0.46
N CYS A 168 -0.97 10.48 0.20
CA CYS A 168 -0.02 10.37 -0.89
C CYS A 168 -0.73 10.15 -2.23
N TYR A 169 -0.22 10.78 -3.30
CA TYR A 169 -0.72 10.56 -4.67
C TYR A 169 -0.70 9.06 -5.07
N GLN A 170 0.35 8.33 -4.69
CA GLN A 170 0.48 6.91 -5.02
C GLN A 170 -0.56 6.04 -4.30
N TYR A 171 -1.05 6.50 -3.16
CA TYR A 171 -2.11 5.81 -2.41
C TYR A 171 -3.44 5.91 -3.12
N ASP A 172 -3.88 7.13 -3.47
CA ASP A 172 -5.14 7.37 -4.18
C ASP A 172 -5.03 8.57 -5.12
N PRO A 173 -4.64 8.35 -6.39
CA PRO A 173 -4.52 9.44 -7.37
C PRO A 173 -5.85 10.15 -7.67
N VAL A 174 -6.98 9.46 -7.49
CA VAL A 174 -8.31 10.06 -7.72
C VAL A 174 -8.65 11.03 -6.61
N GLU A 175 -8.52 10.59 -5.35
CA GLU A 175 -8.79 11.44 -4.20
C GLU A 175 -7.79 12.59 -4.14
N TYR A 176 -6.52 12.35 -4.47
CA TYR A 176 -5.52 13.42 -4.56
C TYR A 176 -5.96 14.53 -5.53
N ARG A 177 -6.38 14.19 -6.76
CA ARG A 177 -6.84 15.19 -7.74
C ARG A 177 -8.08 15.93 -7.28
N LYS A 178 -9.04 15.22 -6.66
CA LYS A 178 -10.25 15.79 -6.11
C LYS A 178 -9.95 16.81 -5.01
N ARG A 179 -9.13 16.43 -4.03
CA ARG A 179 -8.72 17.32 -2.92
C ARG A 179 -7.90 18.50 -3.41
N SER A 180 -6.98 18.27 -4.35
CA SER A 180 -6.20 19.35 -4.96
C SER A 180 -7.08 20.36 -5.67
N ALA A 181 -8.07 19.91 -6.46
CA ALA A 181 -9.01 20.80 -7.12
C ALA A 181 -9.86 21.61 -6.12
N GLN A 182 -10.38 20.96 -5.07
CA GLN A 182 -11.11 21.66 -4.01
C GLN A 182 -10.26 22.76 -3.35
N ARG A 183 -9.03 22.45 -3.02
CA ARG A 183 -8.09 23.39 -2.39
C ARG A 183 -7.77 24.57 -3.29
N ILE A 184 -7.58 24.36 -4.61
CA ILE A 184 -7.39 25.44 -5.59
C ILE A 184 -8.59 26.38 -5.58
N VAL A 185 -9.82 25.84 -5.61
CA VAL A 185 -11.05 26.66 -5.59
C VAL A 185 -11.15 27.47 -4.30
N GLU A 186 -10.89 26.87 -3.15
CA GLU A 186 -10.91 27.54 -1.86
C GLU A 186 -9.87 28.66 -1.76
N GLU A 187 -8.62 28.40 -2.18
CA GLU A 187 -7.54 29.39 -2.19
C GLU A 187 -7.84 30.54 -3.15
N SER A 188 -8.36 30.25 -4.35
CA SER A 188 -8.76 31.27 -5.34
C SER A 188 -9.90 32.13 -4.82
N SER A 189 -10.91 31.54 -4.20
CA SER A 189 -12.06 32.27 -3.62
C SER A 189 -11.61 33.16 -2.48
N ARG A 190 -10.69 32.69 -1.63
CA ARG A 190 -10.13 33.50 -0.54
C ARG A 190 -9.35 34.70 -1.07
N HIS A 191 -8.43 34.49 -2.03
CA HIS A 191 -7.66 35.57 -2.64
C HIS A 191 -8.58 36.63 -3.31
N THR A 192 -9.62 36.15 -3.99
CA THR A 192 -10.62 37.06 -4.61
C THR A 192 -11.34 37.87 -3.55
N ALA A 193 -11.79 37.27 -2.46
CA ALA A 193 -12.46 37.99 -1.35
C ALA A 193 -11.51 38.99 -0.69
N GLU A 194 -10.25 38.59 -0.43
CA GLU A 194 -9.22 39.49 0.14
C GLU A 194 -8.95 40.68 -0.78
N PHE A 195 -8.82 40.45 -2.10
CA PHE A 195 -8.66 41.52 -3.08
C PHE A 195 -9.85 42.48 -3.12
N ILE A 196 -11.08 41.97 -3.13
CA ILE A 196 -12.30 42.78 -3.10
C ILE A 196 -12.33 43.65 -1.83
N MET A 197 -12.08 43.05 -0.67
CA MET A 197 -12.07 43.75 0.60
C MET A 197 -10.99 44.85 0.66
N GLU A 198 -9.80 44.56 0.12
CA GLU A 198 -8.68 45.50 0.10
C GLU A 198 -8.94 46.67 -0.85
N LYS A 199 -9.41 46.39 -2.08
CA LYS A 199 -9.50 47.39 -3.15
C LYS A 199 -10.83 48.12 -3.19
N LEU A 200 -11.94 47.45 -2.89
CA LEU A 200 -13.28 48.02 -3.02
C LEU A 200 -13.88 48.48 -1.69
N TYR A 201 -13.43 47.91 -0.56
CA TYR A 201 -13.96 48.22 0.76
C TYR A 201 -12.88 48.50 1.81
N PRO A 202 -11.91 49.40 1.54
CA PRO A 202 -10.79 49.67 2.47
C PRO A 202 -11.25 50.21 3.82
N SER A 203 -12.43 50.90 3.89
CA SER A 203 -12.99 51.48 5.12
C SER A 203 -13.47 50.43 6.13
N ILE A 204 -13.73 49.18 5.76
CA ILE A 204 -14.23 48.18 6.70
C ILE A 204 -13.10 47.60 7.59
N ARG A 205 -11.84 47.72 7.21
CA ARG A 205 -10.67 47.23 7.99
C ARG A 205 -10.33 48.09 9.23
N HIS A 206 -10.80 49.31 9.31
CA HIS A 206 -10.41 50.23 10.40
C HIS A 206 -11.34 50.20 11.61
N ASN A 207 -12.36 49.35 11.63
CA ASN A 207 -13.32 49.24 12.74
C ASN A 207 -13.21 47.94 13.55
N LYS A 208 -11.98 47.43 13.78
CA LYS A 208 -11.73 46.39 14.77
C LYS A 208 -10.65 46.78 15.75
#